data_9bdde29fc7bae5e7f21e8f0300e0c129
#
_entry.id   9bdde29fc7bae5e7f21e8f0300e0c129
#
_cell.length_a   1.000
_cell.length_b   1.000
_cell.length_c   1.000
_cell.angle_alpha   90.00
_cell.angle_beta   90.00
_cell.angle_gamma   90.00
#
_symmetry.space_group_name_H-M   'P 1'
#
loop_
_entity.id
_entity.type
_entity.pdbx_description
1 polymer ?
#
loop_
_entity_poly.entity_id
_entity_poly.type
_entity_poly.pdbx_seq_one_letter_code
_entity_poly.pdbx_strand_id
1 'polypeptide(L)'
;MSQANPTQPGLLRRIVSSLLLLPFLLAVIYPFLWMVFGIFKTNHEFYQPLRLWPMKPLDTGYWSGIADTFFPNEFSLQTFRDLLALKLVPFWDVFGNSLMVSLGQALGAVALSAMAGYAFARFQFRGKRVLFVLAIALILIPRQLFAWPLFSWANTLGLSDSLFGVILPGVVTGLGVIYFTQVFRQLPDEYLQAARVCGAPELRVFLTMLPLVWPALLSYGMIHFILAWHEHLVPMYMLTTESQKTLPLALTKLYDVSQSVSQGAQMAASTFALIPTAVLFAVCYRKFKSSLSEML
;
A
#
# COMPACT_ATOMS: atom_id res chain seq x y z
N MET A 1 -20.60 -41.20 -19.78
CA MET A 1 -20.82 -40.46 -18.54
C MET A 1 -20.94 -38.99 -18.93
N SER A 2 -22.17 -38.46 -18.93
CA SER A 2 -22.48 -37.05 -19.31
C SER A 2 -21.95 -36.10 -18.23
N GLN A 3 -21.00 -35.24 -18.58
CA GLN A 3 -20.58 -34.14 -17.72
C GLN A 3 -21.75 -33.17 -17.62
N ALA A 4 -22.36 -33.08 -16.43
CA ALA A 4 -23.37 -32.07 -16.11
C ALA A 4 -22.71 -30.70 -16.15
N ASN A 5 -23.07 -29.95 -17.16
CA ASN A 5 -22.68 -28.53 -17.29
C ASN A 5 -23.19 -27.78 -16.03
N PRO A 6 -22.35 -27.04 -15.27
CA PRO A 6 -22.80 -26.31 -14.09
C PRO A 6 -23.86 -25.30 -14.54
N THR A 7 -25.09 -25.53 -14.11
CA THR A 7 -26.28 -24.73 -14.45
C THR A 7 -25.99 -23.28 -14.09
N GLN A 8 -25.91 -22.40 -15.08
CA GLN A 8 -25.80 -20.96 -14.85
C GLN A 8 -26.98 -20.54 -13.96
N PRO A 9 -26.75 -19.79 -12.88
CA PRO A 9 -27.82 -19.38 -11.98
C PRO A 9 -28.88 -18.62 -12.77
N GLY A 10 -30.16 -18.98 -12.58
CA GLY A 10 -31.28 -18.38 -13.27
C GLY A 10 -31.26 -16.84 -13.16
N LEU A 11 -31.81 -16.14 -14.16
CA LEU A 11 -31.85 -14.68 -14.24
C LEU A 11 -32.33 -14.03 -12.93
N LEU A 12 -33.38 -14.59 -12.33
CA LEU A 12 -33.95 -14.13 -11.05
C LEU A 12 -32.91 -14.16 -9.90
N ARG A 13 -32.14 -15.25 -9.79
CA ARG A 13 -31.10 -15.38 -8.76
C ARG A 13 -29.97 -14.36 -8.97
N ARG A 14 -29.60 -14.06 -10.22
CA ARG A 14 -28.62 -13.00 -10.55
C ARG A 14 -29.13 -11.64 -10.17
N ILE A 15 -30.38 -11.32 -10.48
CA ILE A 15 -31.00 -10.04 -10.12
C ILE A 15 -31.07 -9.88 -8.60
N VAL A 16 -31.54 -10.88 -7.87
CA VAL A 16 -31.63 -10.85 -6.41
C VAL A 16 -30.26 -10.70 -5.77
N SER A 17 -29.26 -11.46 -6.24
CA SER A 17 -27.89 -11.34 -5.71
C SER A 17 -27.28 -9.95 -6.02
N SER A 18 -27.54 -9.39 -7.19
CA SER A 18 -27.05 -8.04 -7.55
C SER A 18 -27.73 -6.96 -6.70
N LEU A 19 -29.03 -7.08 -6.45
CA LEU A 19 -29.77 -6.14 -5.59
C LEU A 19 -29.30 -6.19 -4.14
N LEU A 20 -28.93 -7.38 -3.63
CA LEU A 20 -28.38 -7.53 -2.28
C LEU A 20 -26.94 -6.99 -2.17
N LEU A 21 -26.14 -7.10 -3.24
CA LEU A 21 -24.76 -6.62 -3.27
C LEU A 21 -24.65 -5.11 -3.51
N LEU A 22 -25.65 -4.50 -4.18
CA LEU A 22 -25.62 -3.09 -4.54
C LEU A 22 -25.46 -2.13 -3.33
N PRO A 23 -26.23 -2.24 -2.24
CA PRO A 23 -26.07 -1.37 -1.08
C PRO A 23 -24.69 -1.55 -0.41
N PHE A 24 -24.18 -2.79 -0.38
CA PHE A 24 -22.83 -3.04 0.12
C PHE A 24 -21.76 -2.39 -0.76
N LEU A 25 -21.89 -2.52 -2.08
CA LEU A 25 -20.98 -1.88 -3.04
C LEU A 25 -21.03 -0.34 -2.90
N LEU A 26 -22.23 0.24 -2.79
CA LEU A 26 -22.39 1.67 -2.58
C LEU A 26 -21.76 2.13 -1.26
N ALA A 27 -21.93 1.38 -0.18
CA ALA A 27 -21.32 1.69 1.11
C ALA A 27 -19.78 1.66 1.06
N VAL A 28 -19.18 0.74 0.29
CA VAL A 28 -17.73 0.64 0.11
C VAL A 28 -17.18 1.77 -0.77
N ILE A 29 -17.90 2.13 -1.84
CA ILE A 29 -17.45 3.16 -2.78
C ILE A 29 -17.69 4.57 -2.24
N TYR A 30 -18.72 4.74 -1.40
CA TYR A 30 -19.14 6.03 -0.87
C TYR A 30 -18.00 6.89 -0.29
N PRO A 31 -17.15 6.42 0.64
CA PRO A 31 -16.10 7.26 1.21
C PRO A 31 -15.10 7.76 0.17
N PHE A 32 -14.82 6.97 -0.87
CA PHE A 32 -13.91 7.38 -1.94
C PHE A 32 -14.54 8.45 -2.84
N LEU A 33 -15.82 8.28 -3.19
CA LEU A 33 -16.55 9.29 -3.96
C LEU A 33 -16.67 10.60 -3.17
N TRP A 34 -17.02 10.50 -1.89
CA TRP A 34 -17.12 11.67 -1.01
C TRP A 34 -15.80 12.42 -0.91
N MET A 35 -14.68 11.70 -0.80
CA MET A 35 -13.35 12.29 -0.77
C MET A 35 -13.02 12.99 -2.10
N VAL A 36 -13.31 12.35 -3.25
CA VAL A 36 -13.06 12.94 -4.58
C VAL A 36 -13.93 14.18 -4.81
N PHE A 37 -15.23 14.11 -4.49
CA PHE A 37 -16.12 15.26 -4.62
C PHE A 37 -15.78 16.37 -3.60
N GLY A 38 -15.29 15.99 -2.42
CA GLY A 38 -14.83 16.90 -1.38
C GLY A 38 -13.69 17.82 -1.83
N ILE A 39 -12.88 17.41 -2.81
CA ILE A 39 -11.82 18.26 -3.37
C ILE A 39 -12.39 19.56 -3.95
N PHE A 40 -13.58 19.49 -4.54
CA PHE A 40 -14.22 20.60 -5.25
C PHE A 40 -15.16 21.43 -4.35
N LYS A 41 -15.35 21.01 -3.10
CA LYS A 41 -16.18 21.74 -2.12
C LYS A 41 -15.43 22.92 -1.52
N THR A 42 -16.18 23.97 -1.24
CA THR A 42 -15.68 25.10 -0.44
C THR A 42 -15.65 24.73 1.05
N ASN A 43 -14.82 25.41 1.84
CA ASN A 43 -14.78 25.18 3.31
C ASN A 43 -16.13 25.33 3.97
N HIS A 44 -16.93 26.31 3.51
CA HIS A 44 -18.28 26.55 4.04
C HIS A 44 -19.21 25.35 3.89
N GLU A 45 -19.11 24.63 2.76
CA GLU A 45 -19.94 23.44 2.48
C GLU A 45 -19.61 22.25 3.39
N PHE A 46 -18.34 22.13 3.86
CA PHE A 46 -17.95 21.06 4.80
C PHE A 46 -18.56 21.24 6.19
N TYR A 47 -18.78 22.48 6.62
CA TYR A 47 -19.32 22.79 7.95
C TYR A 47 -20.85 22.85 7.97
N GLN A 48 -21.52 22.63 6.83
CA GLN A 48 -22.96 22.47 6.81
C GLN A 48 -23.36 21.14 7.44
N PRO A 49 -24.42 21.10 8.28
CA PRO A 49 -24.83 19.84 8.90
C PRO A 49 -25.26 18.82 7.85
N LEU A 50 -24.78 17.59 8.01
CA LEU A 50 -25.18 16.44 7.20
C LEU A 50 -26.68 16.22 7.30
N ARG A 51 -27.44 16.44 6.23
CA ARG A 51 -28.89 16.23 6.16
C ARG A 51 -29.23 14.80 5.70
N LEU A 52 -28.59 13.80 6.30
CA LEU A 52 -28.80 12.39 5.94
C LEU A 52 -30.13 11.82 6.47
N TRP A 53 -30.75 12.48 7.46
CA TRP A 53 -32.01 12.01 8.07
C TRP A 53 -32.99 13.15 8.15
N PRO A 54 -34.27 12.95 7.72
CA PRO A 54 -35.29 13.97 7.84
C PRO A 54 -35.66 14.14 9.32
N MET A 55 -35.37 15.30 9.90
CA MET A 55 -35.88 15.68 11.21
C MET A 55 -37.36 16.14 11.15
N LYS A 56 -37.89 16.33 9.93
CA LYS A 56 -39.29 16.65 9.64
C LYS A 56 -39.79 15.83 8.46
N PRO A 57 -41.10 15.49 8.36
CA PRO A 57 -41.61 14.73 7.23
C PRO A 57 -41.35 15.48 5.92
N LEU A 58 -40.75 14.79 4.99
CA LEU A 58 -40.43 15.07 3.58
C LEU A 58 -40.76 16.51 3.14
N ASP A 59 -39.89 17.43 3.56
CA ASP A 59 -39.84 18.76 2.97
C ASP A 59 -39.25 18.67 1.55
N THR A 60 -39.75 19.48 0.62
CA THR A 60 -39.31 19.50 -0.78
C THR A 60 -37.79 19.73 -0.92
N GLY A 61 -37.12 20.31 0.08
CA GLY A 61 -35.67 20.51 0.17
C GLY A 61 -34.87 19.30 0.67
N TYR A 62 -35.51 18.17 1.04
CA TYR A 62 -34.75 17.03 1.57
C TYR A 62 -33.81 16.38 0.56
N TRP A 63 -34.29 16.15 -0.64
CA TRP A 63 -33.50 15.54 -1.70
C TRP A 63 -32.39 16.44 -2.22
N SER A 64 -32.62 17.77 -2.30
CA SER A 64 -31.56 18.72 -2.61
C SER A 64 -30.49 18.73 -1.49
N GLY A 65 -30.88 18.71 -0.22
CA GLY A 65 -29.94 18.65 0.90
C GLY A 65 -29.11 17.36 0.95
N ILE A 66 -29.64 16.22 0.48
CA ILE A 66 -28.84 15.00 0.27
C ILE A 66 -27.85 15.21 -0.88
N ALA A 67 -28.30 15.74 -2.01
CA ALA A 67 -27.44 16.02 -3.16
C ALA A 67 -26.29 16.96 -2.77
N ASP A 68 -26.57 18.03 -2.03
CA ASP A 68 -25.59 19.00 -1.54
C ASP A 68 -24.56 18.38 -0.57
N THR A 69 -24.94 17.30 0.12
CA THR A 69 -24.02 16.54 0.97
C THR A 69 -22.96 15.80 0.13
N PHE A 70 -23.34 15.28 -1.02
CA PHE A 70 -22.46 14.48 -1.87
C PHE A 70 -21.73 15.31 -2.93
N PHE A 71 -22.45 16.24 -3.57
CA PHE A 71 -21.92 17.02 -4.68
C PHE A 71 -21.55 18.44 -4.24
N PRO A 72 -20.52 19.06 -4.82
CA PRO A 72 -20.23 20.47 -4.58
C PRO A 72 -21.33 21.33 -5.21
N ASN A 73 -21.83 22.33 -4.47
CA ASN A 73 -22.75 23.33 -4.99
C ASN A 73 -22.06 24.27 -5.98
N GLU A 74 -20.79 24.60 -5.69
CA GLU A 74 -19.93 25.37 -6.56
C GLU A 74 -18.62 24.64 -6.77
N PHE A 75 -18.28 24.34 -8.03
CA PHE A 75 -17.00 23.74 -8.39
C PHE A 75 -15.87 24.76 -8.19
N SER A 76 -15.08 24.57 -7.12
CA SER A 76 -13.94 25.41 -6.80
C SER A 76 -12.63 24.67 -6.98
N LEU A 77 -11.70 25.22 -7.77
CA LEU A 77 -10.32 24.76 -7.86
C LEU A 77 -9.41 25.43 -6.81
N GLN A 78 -9.99 26.24 -5.92
CA GLN A 78 -9.25 26.94 -4.88
C GLN A 78 -8.49 25.95 -3.98
N THR A 79 -9.11 24.83 -3.65
CA THR A 79 -8.53 23.71 -2.89
C THR A 79 -7.20 23.19 -3.46
N PHE A 80 -7.12 23.03 -4.80
CA PHE A 80 -5.87 22.63 -5.46
C PHE A 80 -4.80 23.71 -5.35
N ARG A 81 -5.20 24.95 -5.53
CA ARG A 81 -4.29 26.09 -5.38
C ARG A 81 -3.77 26.19 -3.95
N ASP A 82 -4.64 26.02 -2.98
CA ASP A 82 -4.28 26.03 -1.56
C ASP A 82 -3.34 24.88 -1.21
N LEU A 83 -3.59 23.66 -1.71
CA LEU A 83 -2.71 22.52 -1.52
C LEU A 83 -1.31 22.76 -2.12
N LEU A 84 -1.26 23.27 -3.35
CA LEU A 84 0.01 23.52 -4.03
C LEU A 84 0.73 24.78 -3.49
N ALA A 85 -0.02 25.75 -2.97
CA ALA A 85 0.51 26.97 -2.37
C ALA A 85 0.86 26.83 -0.88
N LEU A 86 0.55 25.70 -0.25
CA LEU A 86 0.85 25.43 1.15
C LEU A 86 2.36 25.45 1.39
N LYS A 87 2.87 26.63 1.78
CA LYS A 87 4.28 26.84 2.17
C LYS A 87 4.69 25.99 3.38
N LEU A 88 3.74 25.47 4.14
CA LEU A 88 3.96 24.64 5.33
C LEU A 88 4.33 23.19 4.98
N VAL A 89 3.92 22.70 3.81
CA VAL A 89 4.21 21.34 3.34
C VAL A 89 4.58 21.41 1.86
N PRO A 90 5.84 21.21 1.50
CA PRO A 90 6.26 21.12 0.09
C PRO A 90 5.73 19.80 -0.50
N PHE A 91 4.49 19.85 -1.02
CA PHE A 91 3.72 18.65 -1.42
C PHE A 91 4.50 17.74 -2.35
N TRP A 92 5.16 18.29 -3.37
CA TRP A 92 5.88 17.48 -4.35
C TRP A 92 7.13 16.83 -3.78
N ASP A 93 7.82 17.50 -2.84
CA ASP A 93 8.99 16.92 -2.15
C ASP A 93 8.55 15.75 -1.27
N VAL A 94 7.53 15.93 -0.42
CA VAL A 94 7.05 14.87 0.47
C VAL A 94 6.44 13.69 -0.29
N PHE A 95 5.78 13.95 -1.44
CA PHE A 95 5.27 12.92 -2.32
C PHE A 95 6.42 12.13 -2.97
N GLY A 96 7.43 12.82 -3.51
CA GLY A 96 8.63 12.22 -4.07
C GLY A 96 9.42 11.41 -3.04
N ASN A 97 9.57 11.92 -1.81
CA ASN A 97 10.20 11.22 -0.70
C ASN A 97 9.47 9.92 -0.37
N SER A 98 8.13 9.96 -0.32
CA SER A 98 7.33 8.75 -0.09
C SER A 98 7.52 7.71 -1.17
N LEU A 99 7.56 8.11 -2.45
CA LEU A 99 7.86 7.20 -3.55
C LEU A 99 9.25 6.60 -3.41
N MET A 100 10.25 7.42 -3.11
CA MET A 100 11.64 6.99 -2.95
C MET A 100 11.78 5.99 -1.78
N VAL A 101 11.19 6.29 -0.63
CA VAL A 101 11.21 5.42 0.55
C VAL A 101 10.49 4.11 0.25
N SER A 102 9.28 4.16 -0.31
CA SER A 102 8.47 2.95 -0.55
C SER A 102 9.06 2.05 -1.62
N LEU A 103 9.56 2.62 -2.72
CA LEU A 103 10.26 1.87 -3.77
C LEU A 103 11.58 1.32 -3.26
N GLY A 104 12.38 2.11 -2.55
CA GLY A 104 13.64 1.69 -1.97
C GLY A 104 13.47 0.53 -0.98
N GLN A 105 12.49 0.63 -0.08
CA GLN A 105 12.15 -0.45 0.83
C GLN A 105 11.63 -1.69 0.10
N ALA A 106 10.72 -1.53 -0.86
CA ALA A 106 10.15 -2.67 -1.59
C ALA A 106 11.21 -3.43 -2.39
N LEU A 107 12.02 -2.71 -3.16
CA LEU A 107 13.09 -3.32 -3.94
C LEU A 107 14.16 -3.99 -3.06
N GLY A 108 14.61 -3.31 -2.01
CA GLY A 108 15.55 -3.87 -1.06
C GLY A 108 15.01 -5.08 -0.31
N ALA A 109 13.74 -5.01 0.14
CA ALA A 109 13.09 -6.12 0.81
C ALA A 109 12.89 -7.33 -0.09
N VAL A 110 12.49 -7.13 -1.35
CA VAL A 110 12.41 -8.22 -2.35
C VAL A 110 13.77 -8.87 -2.55
N ALA A 111 14.81 -8.05 -2.81
CA ALA A 111 16.15 -8.56 -3.09
C ALA A 111 16.70 -9.37 -1.90
N LEU A 112 16.73 -8.78 -0.70
CA LEU A 112 17.29 -9.44 0.48
C LEU A 112 16.46 -10.64 0.92
N SER A 113 15.13 -10.53 0.87
CA SER A 113 14.24 -11.63 1.26
C SER A 113 14.28 -12.79 0.26
N ALA A 114 14.41 -12.51 -1.05
CA ALA A 114 14.55 -13.56 -2.05
C ALA A 114 15.88 -14.31 -1.88
N MET A 115 16.98 -13.58 -1.66
CA MET A 115 18.29 -14.20 -1.38
C MET A 115 18.25 -15.05 -0.10
N ALA A 116 17.74 -14.51 0.99
CA ALA A 116 17.61 -15.24 2.24
C ALA A 116 16.66 -16.43 2.10
N GLY A 117 15.48 -16.24 1.48
CA GLY A 117 14.51 -17.31 1.22
C GLY A 117 15.07 -18.45 0.39
N TYR A 118 15.85 -18.13 -0.65
CA TYR A 118 16.57 -19.13 -1.44
C TYR A 118 17.56 -19.91 -0.57
N ALA A 119 18.36 -19.22 0.25
CA ALA A 119 19.29 -19.86 1.16
C ALA A 119 18.58 -20.78 2.15
N PHE A 120 17.49 -20.33 2.77
CA PHE A 120 16.68 -21.16 3.67
C PHE A 120 15.96 -22.31 2.95
N ALA A 121 15.61 -22.18 1.69
CA ALA A 121 14.97 -23.26 0.94
C ALA A 121 15.96 -24.35 0.55
N ARG A 122 17.16 -23.96 0.08
CA ARG A 122 18.06 -24.86 -0.69
C ARG A 122 19.33 -25.28 0.02
N PHE A 123 19.77 -24.54 1.07
CA PHE A 123 20.98 -24.90 1.80
C PHE A 123 20.69 -25.48 3.18
N GLN A 124 21.61 -26.32 3.65
CA GLN A 124 21.70 -26.74 5.03
C GLN A 124 22.92 -26.10 5.67
N PHE A 125 22.71 -25.32 6.72
CA PHE A 125 23.76 -24.61 7.43
C PHE A 125 23.53 -24.58 8.94
N ARG A 126 24.59 -24.41 9.71
CA ARG A 126 24.49 -24.33 11.18
C ARG A 126 23.68 -23.08 11.58
N GLY A 127 22.75 -23.25 12.51
CA GLY A 127 21.92 -22.15 12.99
C GLY A 127 20.67 -21.87 12.13
N LYS A 128 20.46 -22.56 11.00
CA LYS A 128 19.29 -22.39 10.11
C LYS A 128 17.95 -22.32 10.88
N ARG A 129 17.73 -23.26 11.81
CA ARG A 129 16.47 -23.32 12.60
C ARG A 129 16.32 -22.08 13.49
N VAL A 130 17.41 -21.66 14.15
CA VAL A 130 17.38 -20.48 15.04
C VAL A 130 17.07 -19.22 14.25
N LEU A 131 17.78 -18.99 13.14
CA LEU A 131 17.56 -17.83 12.27
C LEU A 131 16.14 -17.81 11.67
N PHE A 132 15.61 -18.98 11.32
CA PHE A 132 14.24 -19.06 10.81
C PHE A 132 13.20 -18.74 11.89
N VAL A 133 13.41 -19.20 13.12
CA VAL A 133 12.57 -18.83 14.27
C VAL A 133 12.67 -17.33 14.57
N LEU A 134 13.86 -16.74 14.48
CA LEU A 134 14.04 -15.29 14.63
C LEU A 134 13.27 -14.52 13.54
N ALA A 135 13.29 -14.99 12.27
CA ALA A 135 12.50 -14.39 11.20
C ALA A 135 10.98 -14.42 11.51
N ILE A 136 10.48 -15.51 12.12
CA ILE A 136 9.09 -15.59 12.59
C ILE A 136 8.86 -14.61 13.74
N ALA A 137 9.74 -14.56 14.72
CA ALA A 137 9.63 -13.68 15.87
C ALA A 137 9.55 -12.20 15.47
N LEU A 138 10.33 -11.78 14.45
CA LEU A 138 10.30 -10.42 13.92
C LEU A 138 8.92 -10.00 13.34
N ILE A 139 8.09 -10.95 12.93
CA ILE A 139 6.73 -10.65 12.45
C ILE A 139 5.79 -10.38 13.62
N LEU A 140 6.00 -11.08 14.74
CA LEU A 140 5.14 -10.99 15.93
C LEU A 140 5.42 -9.73 16.76
N ILE A 141 6.62 -9.17 16.63
CA ILE A 141 7.00 -7.97 17.39
C ILE A 141 6.57 -6.72 16.59
N PRO A 142 5.73 -5.84 17.17
CA PRO A 142 5.34 -4.60 16.52
C PRO A 142 6.56 -3.73 16.20
N ARG A 143 6.70 -3.31 14.95
CA ARG A 143 7.83 -2.47 14.47
C ARG A 143 7.97 -1.17 15.28
N GLN A 144 6.88 -0.66 15.80
CA GLN A 144 6.83 0.56 16.61
C GLN A 144 7.71 0.48 17.86
N LEU A 145 7.87 -0.71 18.43
CA LEU A 145 8.74 -0.93 19.60
C LEU A 145 10.23 -0.69 19.29
N PHE A 146 10.60 -0.83 18.03
CA PHE A 146 11.98 -0.59 17.58
C PHE A 146 12.22 0.87 17.13
N ALA A 147 11.22 1.74 17.15
CA ALA A 147 11.36 3.10 16.61
C ALA A 147 12.49 3.88 17.30
N TRP A 148 12.53 3.86 18.64
CA TRP A 148 13.60 4.53 19.39
C TRP A 148 14.99 3.88 19.22
N PRO A 149 15.18 2.56 19.35
CA PRO A 149 16.46 1.92 19.03
C PRO A 149 16.92 2.19 17.59
N LEU A 150 16.02 2.16 16.60
CA LEU A 150 16.33 2.46 15.21
C LEU A 150 16.77 3.91 15.01
N PHE A 151 16.09 4.86 15.67
CA PHE A 151 16.52 6.25 15.66
C PHE A 151 17.91 6.43 16.25
N SER A 152 18.17 5.86 17.44
CA SER A 152 19.48 5.92 18.09
C SER A 152 20.59 5.34 17.22
N TRP A 153 20.31 4.19 16.59
CA TRP A 153 21.22 3.54 15.65
C TRP A 153 21.48 4.40 14.40
N ALA A 154 20.42 4.94 13.78
CA ALA A 154 20.56 5.83 12.63
C ALA A 154 21.36 7.10 12.97
N ASN A 155 21.15 7.66 14.16
CA ASN A 155 21.88 8.81 14.63
C ASN A 155 23.39 8.51 14.78
N THR A 156 23.76 7.34 15.33
CA THR A 156 25.18 6.93 15.44
C THR A 156 25.87 6.75 14.08
N LEU A 157 25.10 6.41 13.05
CA LEU A 157 25.60 6.27 11.68
C LEU A 157 25.57 7.57 10.87
N GLY A 158 25.11 8.69 11.45
CA GLY A 158 24.95 9.94 10.72
C GLY A 158 23.82 9.92 9.69
N LEU A 159 22.83 9.03 9.85
CA LEU A 159 21.67 8.87 8.97
C LEU A 159 20.42 9.57 9.51
N SER A 160 20.54 10.40 10.55
CA SER A 160 19.46 11.24 11.04
C SER A 160 19.01 12.20 9.97
N ASP A 161 17.71 12.47 9.93
CA ASP A 161 17.05 13.35 8.96
C ASP A 161 17.37 12.99 7.50
N SER A 162 17.47 11.67 7.22
CA SER A 162 17.78 11.13 5.93
C SER A 162 16.77 10.05 5.52
N LEU A 163 16.37 10.06 4.24
CA LEU A 163 15.52 9.02 3.68
C LEU A 163 16.17 7.63 3.77
N PHE A 164 17.50 7.54 3.70
CA PHE A 164 18.22 6.28 3.89
C PHE A 164 18.07 5.72 5.30
N GLY A 165 17.99 6.59 6.32
CA GLY A 165 17.72 6.21 7.70
C GLY A 165 16.35 5.53 7.85
N VAL A 166 15.38 5.90 7.01
CA VAL A 166 14.05 5.26 6.95
C VAL A 166 14.07 4.00 6.07
N ILE A 167 14.78 4.01 4.93
CA ILE A 167 14.81 2.90 3.98
C ILE A 167 15.48 1.67 4.57
N LEU A 168 16.68 1.83 5.16
CA LEU A 168 17.52 0.71 5.60
C LEU A 168 16.82 -0.24 6.59
N PRO A 169 16.16 0.22 7.67
CA PRO A 169 15.44 -0.69 8.56
C PRO A 169 14.24 -1.38 7.88
N GLY A 170 13.68 -0.74 6.85
CA GLY A 170 12.53 -1.24 6.12
C GLY A 170 12.84 -2.40 5.18
N VAL A 171 14.08 -2.56 4.72
CA VAL A 171 14.44 -3.64 3.79
C VAL A 171 14.58 -5.01 4.46
N VAL A 172 14.76 -5.04 5.78
CA VAL A 172 14.88 -6.30 6.53
C VAL A 172 13.50 -6.74 7.03
N THR A 173 13.02 -7.89 6.56
CA THR A 173 11.67 -8.37 6.88
C THR A 173 11.60 -9.87 7.05
N GLY A 174 11.12 -10.32 8.21
CA GLY A 174 10.88 -11.73 8.49
C GLY A 174 9.81 -12.35 7.58
N LEU A 175 8.77 -11.58 7.26
CA LEU A 175 7.69 -12.01 6.38
C LEU A 175 8.22 -12.39 4.99
N GLY A 176 9.10 -11.56 4.42
CA GLY A 176 9.71 -11.82 3.12
C GLY A 176 10.57 -13.07 3.11
N VAL A 177 11.37 -13.27 4.17
CA VAL A 177 12.19 -14.49 4.31
C VAL A 177 11.33 -15.75 4.30
N ILE A 178 10.24 -15.77 5.07
CA ILE A 178 9.34 -16.91 5.14
C ILE A 178 8.63 -17.11 3.80
N TYR A 179 8.10 -16.04 3.22
CA TYR A 179 7.39 -16.08 1.95
C TYR A 179 8.27 -16.68 0.85
N PHE A 180 9.46 -16.13 0.63
CA PHE A 180 10.37 -16.64 -0.42
C PHE A 180 10.95 -18.02 -0.10
N THR A 181 11.10 -18.39 1.18
CA THR A 181 11.46 -19.75 1.54
C THR A 181 10.42 -20.75 1.02
N GLN A 182 9.12 -20.44 1.16
CA GLN A 182 8.05 -21.31 0.63
C GLN A 182 8.02 -21.31 -0.89
N VAL A 183 8.17 -20.13 -1.51
CA VAL A 183 8.20 -20.00 -2.97
C VAL A 183 9.33 -20.86 -3.59
N PHE A 184 10.54 -20.71 -3.08
CA PHE A 184 11.69 -21.49 -3.62
C PHE A 184 11.60 -22.98 -3.29
N ARG A 185 10.94 -23.40 -2.20
CA ARG A 185 10.71 -24.82 -1.89
C ARG A 185 9.78 -25.50 -2.90
N GLN A 186 8.88 -24.76 -3.53
CA GLN A 186 7.93 -25.30 -4.50
C GLN A 186 8.55 -25.53 -5.88
N LEU A 187 9.71 -24.95 -6.17
CA LEU A 187 10.39 -25.16 -7.43
C LEU A 187 10.94 -26.60 -7.50
N PRO A 188 10.73 -27.32 -8.62
CA PRO A 188 11.31 -28.64 -8.85
C PRO A 188 12.85 -28.62 -8.78
N ASP A 189 13.43 -29.65 -8.18
CA ASP A 189 14.88 -29.75 -8.02
C ASP A 189 15.64 -29.92 -9.34
N GLU A 190 14.95 -30.40 -10.37
CA GLU A 190 15.53 -30.61 -11.70
C GLU A 190 16.11 -29.32 -12.31
N TYR A 191 15.45 -28.18 -12.10
CA TYR A 191 15.95 -26.88 -12.59
C TYR A 191 17.28 -26.49 -11.93
N LEU A 192 17.42 -26.76 -10.63
CA LEU A 192 18.64 -26.47 -9.90
C LEU A 192 19.77 -27.42 -10.29
N GLN A 193 19.44 -28.71 -10.41
CA GLN A 193 20.40 -29.75 -10.79
C GLN A 193 20.93 -29.50 -12.19
N ALA A 194 20.07 -29.17 -13.16
CA ALA A 194 20.46 -28.84 -14.52
C ALA A 194 21.47 -27.68 -14.55
N ALA A 195 21.20 -26.59 -13.81
CA ALA A 195 22.12 -25.45 -13.75
C ALA A 195 23.49 -25.82 -13.09
N ARG A 196 23.46 -26.67 -12.05
CA ARG A 196 24.67 -27.13 -11.36
C ARG A 196 25.52 -28.09 -12.22
N VAL A 197 24.88 -28.99 -12.96
CA VAL A 197 25.57 -29.90 -13.90
C VAL A 197 26.34 -29.09 -14.98
N CYS A 198 25.79 -27.94 -15.40
CA CYS A 198 26.47 -27.01 -16.29
C CYS A 198 27.63 -26.22 -15.61
N GLY A 199 27.99 -26.50 -14.35
CA GLY A 199 29.05 -25.82 -13.62
C GLY A 199 28.74 -24.40 -13.18
N ALA A 200 27.46 -23.99 -13.13
CA ALA A 200 27.09 -22.66 -12.74
C ALA A 200 27.38 -22.41 -11.23
N PRO A 201 28.00 -21.29 -10.83
CA PRO A 201 28.17 -20.93 -9.44
C PRO A 201 26.77 -20.64 -8.83
N GLU A 202 26.60 -20.85 -7.51
CA GLU A 202 25.32 -20.76 -6.82
C GLU A 202 24.59 -19.41 -7.02
N LEU A 203 25.31 -18.31 -7.11
CA LEU A 203 24.70 -17.01 -7.43
C LEU A 203 24.04 -17.01 -8.82
N ARG A 204 24.68 -17.65 -9.81
CA ARG A 204 24.09 -17.78 -11.16
C ARG A 204 22.89 -18.72 -11.14
N VAL A 205 22.97 -19.81 -10.38
CA VAL A 205 21.79 -20.70 -10.16
C VAL A 205 20.62 -19.90 -9.58
N PHE A 206 20.87 -19.13 -8.52
CA PHE A 206 19.85 -18.25 -7.94
C PHE A 206 19.25 -17.28 -8.97
N LEU A 207 20.10 -16.57 -9.74
CA LEU A 207 19.65 -15.61 -10.75
C LEU A 207 18.82 -16.28 -11.86
N THR A 208 19.13 -17.52 -12.25
CA THR A 208 18.34 -18.29 -13.24
C THR A 208 16.99 -18.74 -12.69
N MET A 209 16.83 -18.83 -11.36
CA MET A 209 15.55 -19.15 -10.73
C MET A 209 14.62 -17.94 -10.60
N LEU A 210 15.13 -16.70 -10.58
CA LEU A 210 14.32 -15.49 -10.41
C LEU A 210 13.21 -15.34 -11.44
N PRO A 211 13.41 -15.57 -12.75
CA PRO A 211 12.35 -15.51 -13.75
C PRO A 211 11.19 -16.49 -13.47
N LEU A 212 11.48 -17.67 -12.92
CA LEU A 212 10.45 -18.67 -12.59
C LEU A 212 9.55 -18.22 -11.43
N VAL A 213 10.07 -17.39 -10.54
CA VAL A 213 9.33 -16.87 -9.38
C VAL A 213 8.94 -15.39 -9.55
N TRP A 214 9.02 -14.85 -10.77
CA TRP A 214 8.70 -13.46 -11.05
C TRP A 214 7.34 -12.98 -10.51
N PRO A 215 6.24 -13.77 -10.66
CA PRO A 215 4.95 -13.39 -10.08
C PRO A 215 5.01 -13.23 -8.55
N ALA A 216 5.76 -14.08 -7.87
CA ALA A 216 5.94 -14.01 -6.43
C ALA A 216 6.79 -12.78 -6.01
N LEU A 217 7.84 -12.43 -6.78
CA LEU A 217 8.64 -11.24 -6.56
C LEU A 217 7.78 -9.97 -6.68
N LEU A 218 6.97 -9.88 -7.72
CA LEU A 218 6.04 -8.75 -7.93
C LEU A 218 5.00 -8.66 -6.83
N SER A 219 4.38 -9.78 -6.46
CA SER A 219 3.34 -9.81 -5.42
C SER A 219 3.88 -9.35 -4.08
N TYR A 220 5.04 -9.86 -3.68
CA TYR A 220 5.66 -9.45 -2.43
C TYR A 220 6.13 -7.99 -2.47
N GLY A 221 6.74 -7.56 -3.57
CA GLY A 221 7.15 -6.18 -3.78
C GLY A 221 5.99 -5.19 -3.67
N MET A 222 4.83 -5.54 -4.25
CA MET A 222 3.61 -4.74 -4.15
C MET A 222 3.10 -4.65 -2.70
N ILE A 223 3.02 -5.77 -2.00
CA ILE A 223 2.60 -5.80 -0.59
C ILE A 223 3.54 -4.92 0.24
N HIS A 224 4.84 -5.08 0.06
CA HIS A 224 5.82 -4.33 0.83
C HIS A 224 5.82 -2.84 0.49
N PHE A 225 5.63 -2.47 -0.80
CA PHE A 225 5.44 -1.08 -1.21
C PHE A 225 4.24 -0.45 -0.50
N ILE A 226 3.09 -1.12 -0.48
CA ILE A 226 1.88 -0.60 0.18
C ILE A 226 2.13 -0.40 1.67
N LEU A 227 2.78 -1.35 2.34
CA LEU A 227 3.11 -1.23 3.77
C LEU A 227 4.06 -0.05 4.03
N ALA A 228 5.08 0.11 3.20
CA ALA A 228 6.04 1.22 3.30
C ALA A 228 5.41 2.57 2.95
N TRP A 229 4.50 2.60 1.96
CA TRP A 229 3.78 3.81 1.56
C TRP A 229 2.91 4.40 2.67
N HIS A 230 2.30 3.56 3.49
CA HIS A 230 1.45 3.97 4.60
C HIS A 230 2.21 4.13 5.94
N GLU A 231 3.50 3.82 5.97
CA GLU A 231 4.30 3.94 7.18
C GLU A 231 4.55 5.42 7.53
N HIS A 232 4.21 5.81 8.75
CA HIS A 232 4.38 7.18 9.24
C HIS A 232 5.16 7.26 10.56
N LEU A 233 5.17 6.17 11.36
CA LEU A 233 5.78 6.20 12.70
C LEU A 233 7.30 6.22 12.64
N VAL A 234 7.93 5.35 11.84
CA VAL A 234 9.38 5.37 11.68
C VAL A 234 9.86 6.69 11.07
N PRO A 235 9.27 7.20 9.95
CA PRO A 235 9.54 8.55 9.46
C PRO A 235 9.38 9.66 10.50
N MET A 236 8.40 9.57 11.37
CA MET A 236 8.14 10.58 12.42
C MET A 236 9.31 10.75 13.39
N TYR A 237 10.01 9.66 13.74
CA TYR A 237 11.19 9.71 14.59
C TYR A 237 12.48 10.06 13.84
N MET A 238 12.54 9.71 12.54
CA MET A 238 13.76 9.84 11.74
C MET A 238 13.89 11.18 11.03
N LEU A 239 12.77 11.79 10.59
CA LEU A 239 12.75 12.96 9.72
C LEU A 239 12.25 14.19 10.47
N THR A 240 13.10 15.18 10.58
CA THR A 240 12.82 16.44 11.30
C THR A 240 12.56 17.60 10.33
N THR A 241 13.30 17.67 9.23
CA THR A 241 13.17 18.73 8.22
C THR A 241 11.90 18.56 7.38
N GLU A 242 11.12 19.61 7.20
CA GLU A 242 9.82 19.57 6.50
C GLU A 242 9.92 19.02 5.07
N SER A 243 10.97 19.42 4.33
CA SER A 243 11.18 18.94 2.96
C SER A 243 11.65 17.49 2.86
N GLN A 244 12.10 16.87 3.96
CA GLN A 244 12.52 15.47 4.01
C GLN A 244 11.38 14.52 4.43
N LYS A 245 10.26 15.07 4.92
CA LYS A 245 9.14 14.25 5.39
C LYS A 245 8.53 13.41 4.28
N THR A 246 7.90 12.30 4.69
CA THR A 246 7.07 11.49 3.81
C THR A 246 5.63 12.02 3.78
N LEU A 247 4.88 11.70 2.74
CA LEU A 247 3.50 12.17 2.56
C LEU A 247 2.58 11.77 3.72
N PRO A 248 2.54 10.50 4.21
CA PRO A 248 1.73 10.15 5.38
C PRO A 248 2.08 10.98 6.62
N LEU A 249 3.37 11.23 6.87
CA LEU A 249 3.82 12.05 7.98
C LEU A 249 3.40 13.52 7.79
N ALA A 250 3.51 14.05 6.58
CA ALA A 250 3.09 15.43 6.29
C ALA A 250 1.57 15.59 6.41
N LEU A 251 0.78 14.57 6.03
CA LEU A 251 -0.67 14.59 6.19
C LEU A 251 -1.09 14.64 7.66
N THR A 252 -0.40 13.96 8.58
CA THR A 252 -0.74 14.05 10.02
C THR A 252 -0.64 15.48 10.53
N LYS A 253 0.34 16.27 10.04
CA LYS A 253 0.46 17.69 10.38
C LYS A 253 -0.65 18.56 9.81
N LEU A 254 -1.16 18.26 8.63
CA LEU A 254 -2.30 18.96 8.06
C LEU A 254 -3.57 18.81 8.93
N TYR A 255 -3.70 17.69 9.65
CA TYR A 255 -4.78 17.50 10.62
C TYR A 255 -4.57 18.26 11.92
N ASP A 256 -3.33 18.37 12.42
CA ASP A 256 -3.02 19.12 13.66
C ASP A 256 -3.20 20.63 13.48
N VAL A 257 -2.94 21.14 12.29
CA VAL A 257 -3.13 22.56 11.92
C VAL A 257 -4.56 22.82 11.40
N SER A 258 -5.51 21.98 11.75
CA SER A 258 -6.86 21.91 11.20
C SER A 258 -7.69 23.23 11.23
N GLN A 259 -7.28 24.21 12.01
CA GLN A 259 -7.92 25.53 12.02
C GLN A 259 -7.45 26.48 10.89
N SER A 260 -6.32 26.20 10.23
CA SER A 260 -5.74 27.03 9.17
C SER A 260 -5.74 26.39 7.79
N VAL A 261 -5.96 25.07 7.68
CA VAL A 261 -5.94 24.34 6.40
C VAL A 261 -7.35 23.96 5.99
N SER A 262 -7.70 24.23 4.73
CA SER A 262 -9.02 23.87 4.21
C SER A 262 -9.23 22.35 4.22
N GLN A 263 -10.42 21.91 4.62
CA GLN A 263 -10.78 20.47 4.58
C GLN A 263 -10.71 19.90 3.15
N GLY A 264 -11.04 20.71 2.16
CA GLY A 264 -10.85 20.36 0.76
C GLY A 264 -9.38 20.06 0.40
N ALA A 265 -8.41 20.84 0.94
CA ALA A 265 -6.99 20.59 0.73
C ALA A 265 -6.54 19.25 1.36
N GLN A 266 -7.08 18.92 2.54
CA GLN A 266 -6.84 17.61 3.18
C GLN A 266 -7.41 16.46 2.33
N MET A 267 -8.62 16.63 1.78
CA MET A 267 -9.23 15.65 0.85
C MET A 267 -8.41 15.50 -0.43
N ALA A 268 -7.94 16.61 -0.99
CA ALA A 268 -7.07 16.59 -2.17
C ALA A 268 -5.77 15.84 -1.90
N ALA A 269 -5.06 16.15 -0.82
CA ALA A 269 -3.83 15.49 -0.44
C ALA A 269 -4.02 13.99 -0.19
N SER A 270 -5.11 13.61 0.49
CA SER A 270 -5.48 12.21 0.71
C SER A 270 -5.82 11.48 -0.59
N THR A 271 -6.50 12.14 -1.53
CA THR A 271 -6.78 11.58 -2.86
C THR A 271 -5.50 11.32 -3.64
N PHE A 272 -4.56 12.28 -3.64
CA PHE A 272 -3.25 12.07 -4.25
C PHE A 272 -2.47 10.92 -3.60
N ALA A 273 -2.58 10.76 -2.28
CA ALA A 273 -1.95 9.65 -1.57
C ALA A 273 -2.48 8.27 -1.99
N LEU A 274 -3.73 8.17 -2.49
CA LEU A 274 -4.28 6.91 -3.01
C LEU A 274 -3.77 6.55 -4.41
N ILE A 275 -3.34 7.53 -5.21
CA ILE A 275 -3.00 7.31 -6.63
C ILE A 275 -1.92 6.23 -6.81
N PRO A 276 -0.75 6.27 -6.13
CA PRO A 276 0.29 5.27 -6.35
C PRO A 276 -0.17 3.86 -6.00
N THR A 277 -0.92 3.71 -4.91
CA THR A 277 -1.48 2.42 -4.49
C THR A 277 -2.49 1.90 -5.50
N ALA A 278 -3.39 2.76 -6.00
CA ALA A 278 -4.39 2.40 -7.00
C ALA A 278 -3.74 2.02 -8.35
N VAL A 279 -2.74 2.78 -8.79
CA VAL A 279 -1.98 2.48 -10.03
C VAL A 279 -1.26 1.14 -9.88
N LEU A 280 -0.57 0.92 -8.77
CA LEU A 280 0.14 -0.33 -8.51
C LEU A 280 -0.82 -1.52 -8.52
N PHE A 281 -1.97 -1.39 -7.84
CA PHE A 281 -3.01 -2.42 -7.84
C PHE A 281 -3.54 -2.69 -9.26
N ALA A 282 -3.85 -1.65 -10.03
CA ALA A 282 -4.37 -1.80 -11.40
C ALA A 282 -3.37 -2.50 -12.33
N VAL A 283 -2.07 -2.17 -12.22
CA VAL A 283 -1.00 -2.82 -12.99
C VAL A 283 -0.86 -4.29 -12.62
N CYS A 284 -0.84 -4.59 -11.34
CA CYS A 284 -0.67 -5.96 -10.86
C CYS A 284 -1.91 -6.82 -11.11
N TYR A 285 -3.11 -6.27 -10.94
CA TYR A 285 -4.36 -6.99 -11.20
C TYR A 285 -4.43 -7.54 -12.63
N ARG A 286 -4.02 -6.77 -13.62
CA ARG A 286 -3.97 -7.21 -15.02
C ARG A 286 -3.06 -8.43 -15.21
N LYS A 287 -1.88 -8.44 -14.56
CA LYS A 287 -0.93 -9.55 -14.63
C LYS A 287 -1.44 -10.79 -13.88
N PHE A 288 -2.07 -10.61 -12.73
CA PHE A 288 -2.70 -11.72 -12.00
C PHE A 288 -3.84 -12.37 -12.79
N LYS A 289 -4.69 -11.56 -13.40
CA LYS A 289 -5.80 -12.07 -14.21
C LYS A 289 -5.32 -12.90 -15.39
N SER A 290 -4.27 -12.46 -16.10
CA SER A 290 -3.72 -13.24 -17.22
C SER A 290 -3.15 -14.59 -16.77
N SER A 291 -2.40 -14.60 -15.65
CA SER A 291 -1.85 -15.85 -15.10
C SER A 291 -2.93 -16.83 -14.61
N LEU A 292 -4.04 -16.33 -14.07
CA LEU A 292 -5.18 -17.18 -13.68
C LEU A 292 -5.94 -17.72 -14.91
N SER A 293 -6.07 -16.94 -15.98
CA SER A 293 -6.73 -17.38 -17.20
C SER A 293 -5.92 -18.43 -18.01
N GLU A 294 -4.62 -18.51 -17.78
CA GLU A 294 -3.74 -19.51 -18.37
C GLU A 294 -3.74 -20.84 -17.58
N MET A 295 -4.20 -20.81 -16.31
CA MET A 295 -4.29 -22.00 -15.45
C MET A 295 -5.69 -22.65 -15.44
N LEU A 296 -6.70 -22.00 -15.98
CA LEU A 296 -8.09 -22.48 -16.10
C LEU A 296 -8.42 -22.91 -17.53
#